data_b6716018e3a85d03bab26848aea691b4
#
_entry.id   b6716018e3a85d03bab26848aea691b4
#
_cell.length_a   1.000
_cell.length_b   1.000
_cell.length_c   1.000
_cell.angle_alpha   90.00
_cell.angle_beta   90.00
_cell.angle_gamma   90.00
#
_symmetry.space_group_name_H-M   'P 1'
#
loop_
_entity.id
_entity.type
_entity.pdbx_description
1 polymer ?
#
loop_
_entity_poly.entity_id
_entity_poly.type
_entity_poly.pdbx_seq_one_letter_code
_entity_poly.pdbx_strand_id
1 'polypeptide(L)'
;AEKQRKQAEKELAKRKKLLEKIENGQNNNIVEYETEEGEKRTVLFVKGVKPPKLGENGDFRKSEDHGYIDYKAPFEEGQGYFDVNKAPFGTNKELDRNLCFAAVASNTLHWYLRENKKEIQDYIKDNGDVIRTVGANTYSLKEMLNQEVEQQGSLIYQYFKEMYGNNATGYYTVPLMDLFLNGYTPKEDRKTNIEDKDLQPDARGGFLYGIIGTKPQTGMQSVSSLKKLGESLQHYLSNNFVVCLSYKTFSYNHVVTLWGAEYDESGLLRAVYVTDSDDQDETGVETDVAMKRYVVKGKGNLSFLSNAISEEANGARINSLQYLRFGGEADLED
;
A
#
# COMPACT_ATOMS: atom_id res chain seq x y z
N ALA A 1 -22.29 26.72 -17.92
CA ALA A 1 -22.74 26.90 -16.52
C ALA A 1 -23.70 25.79 -16.08
N GLU A 2 -24.86 25.56 -16.77
CA GLU A 2 -25.87 24.58 -16.34
C GLU A 2 -25.38 23.13 -16.39
N LYS A 3 -24.60 22.75 -17.43
CA LYS A 3 -24.00 21.42 -17.56
C LYS A 3 -22.98 21.13 -16.44
N GLN A 4 -22.20 22.14 -16.05
CA GLN A 4 -21.23 22.02 -14.94
C GLN A 4 -21.95 21.91 -13.60
N ARG A 5 -23.05 22.65 -13.38
CA ARG A 5 -23.85 22.53 -12.17
C ARG A 5 -24.49 21.15 -12.03
N LYS A 6 -25.11 20.62 -13.09
CA LYS A 6 -25.67 19.26 -13.09
C LYS A 6 -24.61 18.18 -12.85
N GLN A 7 -23.40 18.38 -13.39
CA GLN A 7 -22.28 17.48 -13.12
C GLN A 7 -21.86 17.51 -11.64
N ALA A 8 -21.72 18.71 -11.06
CA ALA A 8 -21.39 18.88 -9.65
C ALA A 8 -22.46 18.29 -8.72
N GLU A 9 -23.74 18.51 -9.01
CA GLU A 9 -24.86 17.91 -8.27
C GLU A 9 -24.84 16.37 -8.33
N LYS A 10 -24.50 15.80 -9.49
CA LYS A 10 -24.36 14.34 -9.66
C LYS A 10 -23.18 13.77 -8.88
N GLU A 11 -22.05 14.45 -8.87
CA GLU A 11 -20.87 14.06 -8.09
C GLU A 11 -21.14 14.16 -6.57
N LEU A 12 -21.82 15.21 -6.15
CA LEU A 12 -22.26 15.39 -4.75
C LEU A 12 -23.20 14.27 -4.29
N ALA A 13 -24.16 13.88 -5.17
CA ALA A 13 -25.08 12.78 -4.89
C ALA A 13 -24.36 11.42 -4.80
N LYS A 14 -23.35 11.18 -5.64
CA LYS A 14 -22.50 9.97 -5.54
C LYS A 14 -21.73 9.94 -4.24
N ARG A 15 -21.14 11.08 -3.84
CA ARG A 15 -20.42 11.22 -2.57
C ARG A 15 -21.35 10.95 -1.38
N LYS A 16 -22.56 11.49 -1.38
CA LYS A 16 -23.54 11.26 -0.32
C LYS A 16 -23.91 9.80 -0.19
N LYS A 17 -24.12 9.09 -1.31
CA LYS A 17 -24.36 7.63 -1.30
C LYS A 17 -23.16 6.83 -0.80
N LEU A 18 -21.94 7.30 -1.07
CA LEU A 18 -20.74 6.66 -0.55
C LEU A 18 -20.64 6.82 0.96
N LEU A 19 -20.84 8.03 1.47
CA LEU A 19 -20.85 8.32 2.91
C LEU A 19 -21.92 7.46 3.62
N GLU A 20 -23.12 7.35 3.05
CA GLU A 20 -24.18 6.48 3.56
C GLU A 20 -23.78 4.98 3.59
N LYS A 21 -23.07 4.49 2.58
CA LYS A 21 -22.54 3.11 2.57
C LYS A 21 -21.47 2.88 3.64
N ILE A 22 -20.67 3.88 3.91
CA ILE A 22 -19.60 3.85 4.89
C ILE A 22 -20.16 3.91 6.31
N GLU A 23 -21.13 4.76 6.57
CA GLU A 23 -21.88 4.82 7.85
C GLU A 23 -22.59 3.51 8.16
N ASN A 24 -22.98 2.74 7.14
CA ASN A 24 -23.61 1.43 7.27
C ASN A 24 -22.64 0.26 7.48
N GLY A 25 -21.37 0.49 7.83
CA GLY A 25 -20.48 -0.51 8.42
C GLY A 25 -19.46 -1.16 7.49
N GLN A 26 -19.22 -0.64 6.29
CA GLN A 26 -18.21 -1.23 5.38
C GLN A 26 -16.79 -0.70 5.59
N ASN A 27 -16.59 0.57 5.91
CA ASN A 27 -15.31 1.12 6.35
C ASN A 27 -15.52 2.43 7.11
N ASN A 28 -15.17 2.48 8.39
CA ASN A 28 -15.38 3.65 9.27
C ASN A 28 -14.18 4.60 9.31
N ASN A 29 -13.19 4.43 8.43
CA ASN A 29 -11.96 5.20 8.46
C ASN A 29 -12.01 6.44 7.54
N ILE A 30 -13.04 7.26 7.75
CA ILE A 30 -13.15 8.55 7.07
C ILE A 30 -12.79 9.66 8.04
N VAL A 31 -11.98 10.58 7.56
CA VAL A 31 -11.65 11.83 8.25
C VAL A 31 -12.03 12.99 7.36
N GLU A 32 -12.76 13.95 7.92
CA GLU A 32 -13.03 15.24 7.28
C GLU A 32 -12.20 16.32 7.97
N TYR A 33 -11.63 17.21 7.20
CA TYR A 33 -10.91 18.37 7.70
C TYR A 33 -11.03 19.56 6.74
N GLU A 34 -10.64 20.74 7.21
CA GLU A 34 -10.59 21.97 6.43
C GLU A 34 -9.13 22.39 6.23
N THR A 35 -8.77 22.80 5.01
CA THR A 35 -7.43 23.30 4.70
C THR A 35 -7.27 24.75 5.22
N GLU A 36 -6.04 25.27 5.21
CA GLU A 36 -5.76 26.66 5.58
C GLU A 36 -6.56 27.67 4.74
N GLU A 37 -6.87 27.32 3.49
CA GLU A 37 -7.67 28.14 2.59
C GLU A 37 -9.17 27.96 2.78
N GLY A 38 -9.62 27.20 3.78
CA GLY A 38 -11.02 26.96 4.08
C GLY A 38 -11.70 25.94 3.16
N GLU A 39 -10.93 25.14 2.43
CA GLU A 39 -11.47 24.09 1.57
C GLU A 39 -11.70 22.80 2.37
N LYS A 40 -12.89 22.22 2.24
CA LYS A 40 -13.20 20.94 2.89
C LYS A 40 -12.59 19.77 2.14
N ARG A 41 -12.04 18.85 2.90
CA ARG A 41 -11.43 17.60 2.42
C ARG A 41 -12.07 16.41 3.12
N THR A 42 -12.22 15.33 2.37
CA THR A 42 -12.61 14.02 2.88
C THR A 42 -11.52 13.03 2.55
N VAL A 43 -11.02 12.31 3.55
CA VAL A 43 -9.97 11.32 3.39
C VAL A 43 -10.50 9.95 3.77
N LEU A 44 -10.35 9.00 2.86
CA LEU A 44 -10.61 7.58 3.13
C LEU A 44 -9.30 6.90 3.48
N PHE A 45 -9.25 6.25 4.63
CA PHE A 45 -8.10 5.41 5.02
C PHE A 45 -8.42 3.93 4.89
N VAL A 46 -7.37 3.13 4.75
CA VAL A 46 -7.45 1.66 4.80
C VAL A 46 -8.06 1.22 6.14
N LYS A 47 -8.87 0.16 6.11
CA LYS A 47 -9.44 -0.44 7.32
C LYS A 47 -8.38 -0.70 8.39
N GLY A 48 -8.69 -0.36 9.64
CA GLY A 48 -7.77 -0.55 10.78
C GLY A 48 -6.65 0.49 10.92
N VAL A 49 -6.52 1.41 9.96
CA VAL A 49 -5.56 2.53 10.07
C VAL A 49 -6.20 3.70 10.79
N LYS A 50 -5.58 4.16 11.87
CA LYS A 50 -5.88 5.44 12.51
C LYS A 50 -4.92 6.47 11.94
N PRO A 51 -5.41 7.44 11.18
CA PRO A 51 -4.52 8.39 10.53
C PRO A 51 -3.86 9.33 11.56
N PRO A 52 -2.68 9.88 11.22
CA PRO A 52 -2.16 11.07 11.85
C PRO A 52 -3.18 12.20 11.78
N LYS A 53 -3.10 13.16 12.69
CA LYS A 53 -3.98 14.32 12.67
C LYS A 53 -3.77 15.16 11.41
N LEU A 54 -4.87 15.48 10.72
CA LEU A 54 -4.87 16.25 9.48
C LEU A 54 -5.13 17.74 9.72
N GLY A 55 -4.91 18.56 8.68
CA GLY A 55 -5.15 19.99 8.70
C GLY A 55 -3.99 20.83 9.22
N GLU A 56 -4.22 22.11 9.39
CA GLU A 56 -3.22 23.13 9.76
C GLU A 56 -2.45 22.79 11.06
N ASN A 57 -3.19 22.36 12.08
CA ASN A 57 -2.61 21.94 13.36
C ASN A 57 -2.46 20.42 13.44
N GLY A 58 -2.30 19.77 12.29
CA GLY A 58 -2.11 18.33 12.17
C GLY A 58 -0.69 17.89 12.51
N ASP A 59 -0.38 16.63 12.21
CA ASP A 59 0.92 16.02 12.52
C ASP A 59 1.89 16.08 11.32
N PHE A 60 1.36 16.34 10.11
CA PHE A 60 2.18 16.45 8.92
C PHE A 60 3.02 17.71 8.93
N ARG A 61 4.32 17.55 8.76
CA ARG A 61 5.30 18.65 8.69
C ARG A 61 6.09 18.57 7.40
N LYS A 62 6.42 19.74 6.87
CA LYS A 62 7.35 19.86 5.75
C LYS A 62 8.72 19.37 6.20
N SER A 63 9.27 18.43 5.46
CA SER A 63 10.64 17.95 5.58
C SER A 63 11.38 18.25 4.30
N GLU A 64 12.60 18.80 4.42
CA GLU A 64 13.50 19.09 3.29
C GLU A 64 14.70 18.16 3.42
N ASP A 65 14.55 16.92 2.98
CA ASP A 65 15.65 15.98 2.92
C ASP A 65 16.14 15.85 1.48
N HIS A 66 17.45 16.02 1.27
CA HIS A 66 18.14 15.71 0.02
C HIS A 66 17.61 16.41 -1.25
N GLY A 67 17.07 17.62 -1.10
CA GLY A 67 16.50 18.37 -2.21
C GLY A 67 15.08 17.97 -2.59
N TYR A 68 14.43 17.12 -1.78
CA TYR A 68 13.02 16.78 -1.89
C TYR A 68 12.22 17.50 -0.82
N ILE A 69 11.00 17.89 -1.15
CA ILE A 69 10.04 18.41 -0.20
C ILE A 69 8.98 17.34 0.05
N ASP A 70 9.00 16.78 1.24
CA ASP A 70 8.00 15.85 1.69
C ASP A 70 7.16 16.45 2.82
N TYR A 71 5.91 16.04 2.90
CA TYR A 71 5.07 16.26 4.07
C TYR A 71 4.96 14.92 4.81
N LYS A 72 5.56 14.85 5.99
CA LYS A 72 5.68 13.64 6.81
C LYS A 72 4.97 13.79 8.14
N ALA A 73 4.33 12.72 8.59
CA ALA A 73 3.88 12.55 9.97
C ALA A 73 4.58 11.32 10.56
N PRO A 74 5.35 11.47 11.64
CA PRO A 74 5.99 10.35 12.32
C PRO A 74 4.96 9.32 12.79
N PHE A 75 5.35 8.04 12.79
CA PHE A 75 4.52 6.97 13.32
C PHE A 75 4.29 7.12 14.82
N GLU A 76 3.06 6.93 15.24
CA GLU A 76 2.67 6.79 16.64
C GLU A 76 2.07 5.40 16.89
N GLU A 77 2.35 4.84 18.05
CA GLU A 77 1.80 3.54 18.44
C GLU A 77 0.27 3.50 18.33
N GLY A 78 -0.24 2.44 17.73
CA GLY A 78 -1.68 2.24 17.54
C GLY A 78 -2.27 2.87 16.27
N GLN A 79 -1.48 3.54 15.43
CA GLN A 79 -1.94 4.07 14.15
C GLN A 79 -2.23 2.96 13.12
N GLY A 80 -1.60 1.80 13.26
CA GLY A 80 -1.99 0.59 12.53
C GLY A 80 -1.62 0.57 11.04
N TYR A 81 -0.82 1.49 10.54
CA TYR A 81 -0.16 1.33 9.26
C TYR A 81 1.22 0.69 9.44
N PHE A 82 1.79 0.20 8.35
CA PHE A 82 3.10 -0.44 8.34
C PHE A 82 4.02 0.32 7.39
N ASP A 83 5.29 0.43 7.79
CA ASP A 83 6.32 1.12 7.02
C ASP A 83 7.62 0.34 7.08
N VAL A 84 7.68 -0.72 6.29
CA VAL A 84 8.88 -1.53 6.13
C VAL A 84 9.84 -0.80 5.20
N ASN A 85 11.00 -0.44 5.72
CA ASN A 85 12.02 0.28 5.00
C ASN A 85 13.16 -0.62 4.52
N LYS A 86 13.73 -0.29 3.39
CA LYS A 86 15.00 -0.86 2.93
C LYS A 86 16.16 -0.37 3.80
N ALA A 87 17.31 -1.02 3.69
CA ALA A 87 18.51 -0.57 4.40
C ALA A 87 18.89 0.87 4.03
N PRO A 88 19.35 1.69 4.99
CA PRO A 88 19.77 3.05 4.75
C PRO A 88 20.82 3.17 3.65
N PHE A 89 20.79 4.31 2.96
CA PHE A 89 21.73 4.62 1.90
C PHE A 89 23.18 4.56 2.39
N GLY A 90 24.05 3.80 1.72
CA GLY A 90 25.47 3.66 2.08
C GLY A 90 25.81 2.54 3.04
N THR A 91 24.82 1.87 3.66
CA THR A 91 25.05 0.66 4.45
C THR A 91 24.88 -0.60 3.57
N ASN A 92 23.99 -1.48 3.78
CA ASN A 92 23.79 -2.68 2.97
C ASN A 92 22.95 -2.46 1.69
N LYS A 93 23.11 -1.32 1.01
CA LYS A 93 22.36 -0.94 -0.18
C LYS A 93 22.31 -1.97 -1.29
N GLU A 94 23.40 -2.69 -1.45
CA GLU A 94 23.53 -3.67 -2.52
C GLU A 94 22.64 -4.89 -2.31
N LEU A 95 22.17 -5.10 -1.07
CA LEU A 95 21.40 -6.28 -0.72
C LEU A 95 19.89 -6.12 -0.90
N ASP A 96 19.37 -4.89 -0.90
CA ASP A 96 17.93 -4.65 -1.01
C ASP A 96 17.51 -3.41 -1.82
N ARG A 97 18.44 -2.80 -2.51
CA ARG A 97 18.21 -1.57 -3.31
C ARG A 97 16.98 -1.65 -4.21
N ASN A 98 16.73 -2.80 -4.83
CA ASN A 98 15.65 -3.01 -5.80
C ASN A 98 14.43 -3.69 -5.19
N LEU A 99 14.34 -3.80 -3.88
CA LEU A 99 13.28 -4.55 -3.18
C LEU A 99 12.10 -3.68 -2.69
N CYS A 100 11.84 -2.51 -3.29
CA CYS A 100 10.67 -1.70 -2.96
C CYS A 100 9.36 -2.49 -3.05
N PHE A 101 9.21 -3.34 -4.07
CA PHE A 101 8.05 -4.21 -4.22
C PHE A 101 7.91 -5.23 -3.08
N ALA A 102 9.02 -5.71 -2.51
CA ALA A 102 9.01 -6.65 -1.39
C ALA A 102 8.65 -5.94 -0.07
N ALA A 103 9.17 -4.73 0.15
CA ALA A 103 8.80 -3.90 1.30
C ALA A 103 7.30 -3.59 1.30
N VAL A 104 6.79 -3.17 0.14
CA VAL A 104 5.36 -2.87 -0.04
C VAL A 104 4.49 -4.12 0.13
N ALA A 105 4.88 -5.27 -0.46
CA ALA A 105 4.19 -6.53 -0.22
C ALA A 105 4.17 -6.90 1.27
N SER A 106 5.27 -6.66 1.98
CA SER A 106 5.36 -6.92 3.42
C SER A 106 4.40 -6.04 4.22
N ASN A 107 4.31 -4.76 3.92
CA ASN A 107 3.36 -3.84 4.55
C ASN A 107 1.91 -4.32 4.39
N THR A 108 1.53 -4.70 3.15
CA THR A 108 0.18 -5.17 2.86
C THR A 108 -0.13 -6.49 3.54
N LEU A 109 0.85 -7.40 3.62
CA LEU A 109 0.70 -8.69 4.28
C LEU A 109 0.65 -8.58 5.81
N HIS A 110 1.43 -7.69 6.42
CA HIS A 110 1.30 -7.40 7.85
C HIS A 110 -0.09 -6.85 8.19
N TRP A 111 -0.61 -5.94 7.38
CA TRP A 111 -1.98 -5.47 7.50
C TRP A 111 -2.98 -6.62 7.40
N TYR A 112 -2.82 -7.48 6.39
CA TYR A 112 -3.71 -8.64 6.18
C TYR A 112 -3.69 -9.61 7.37
N LEU A 113 -2.50 -9.95 7.87
CA LEU A 113 -2.34 -10.80 9.05
C LEU A 113 -3.01 -10.20 10.29
N ARG A 114 -2.85 -8.90 10.51
CA ARG A 114 -3.47 -8.21 11.64
C ARG A 114 -4.99 -8.21 11.56
N GLU A 115 -5.53 -7.87 10.40
CA GLU A 115 -6.98 -7.80 10.21
C GLU A 115 -7.68 -9.17 10.28
N ASN A 116 -6.94 -10.25 10.00
CA ASN A 116 -7.42 -11.63 10.08
C ASN A 116 -6.79 -12.40 11.27
N LYS A 117 -6.30 -11.69 12.27
CA LYS A 117 -5.49 -12.29 13.35
C LYS A 117 -6.22 -13.41 14.07
N LYS A 118 -7.50 -13.25 14.34
CA LYS A 118 -8.29 -14.23 15.07
C LYS A 118 -8.42 -15.55 14.29
N GLU A 119 -8.78 -15.48 13.02
CA GLU A 119 -8.97 -16.64 12.16
C GLU A 119 -7.64 -17.41 11.96
N ILE A 120 -6.55 -16.68 11.83
CA ILE A 120 -5.21 -17.26 11.69
C ILE A 120 -4.76 -17.91 13.00
N GLN A 121 -5.01 -17.28 14.14
CA GLN A 121 -4.70 -17.85 15.45
C GLN A 121 -5.49 -19.12 15.72
N ASP A 122 -6.80 -19.13 15.41
CA ASP A 122 -7.66 -20.30 15.57
C ASP A 122 -7.15 -21.45 14.68
N TYR A 123 -6.78 -21.16 13.43
CA TYR A 123 -6.17 -22.15 12.54
C TYR A 123 -4.87 -22.74 13.09
N ILE A 124 -3.94 -21.89 13.54
CA ILE A 124 -2.65 -22.33 14.09
C ILE A 124 -2.86 -23.18 15.36
N LYS A 125 -3.83 -22.81 16.18
CA LYS A 125 -4.19 -23.57 17.39
C LYS A 125 -4.65 -24.98 17.05
N ASP A 126 -5.44 -25.14 16.00
CA ASP A 126 -6.06 -26.42 15.65
C ASP A 126 -5.15 -27.31 14.76
N ASN A 127 -4.29 -26.67 13.94
CA ASN A 127 -3.50 -27.37 12.90
C ASN A 127 -1.98 -27.29 13.13
N GLY A 128 -1.53 -26.51 14.10
CA GLY A 128 -0.11 -26.20 14.29
C GLY A 128 0.36 -25.01 13.45
N ASP A 129 1.59 -24.59 13.70
CA ASP A 129 2.20 -23.46 13.00
C ASP A 129 2.55 -23.81 11.55
N VAL A 130 2.51 -22.83 10.67
CA VAL A 130 2.94 -22.96 9.28
C VAL A 130 4.38 -22.47 9.14
N ILE A 131 5.27 -23.38 8.79
CA ILE A 131 6.69 -23.13 8.70
C ILE A 131 7.14 -23.21 7.23
N ARG A 132 7.99 -22.26 6.82
CA ARG A 132 8.66 -22.26 5.50
C ARG A 132 10.14 -22.04 5.67
N THR A 133 10.93 -22.73 4.88
CA THR A 133 12.40 -22.61 4.88
C THR A 133 12.86 -21.97 3.57
N VAL A 134 13.72 -20.97 3.67
CA VAL A 134 14.41 -20.34 2.54
C VAL A 134 15.90 -20.26 2.88
N GLY A 135 16.74 -20.83 2.03
CA GLY A 135 18.17 -20.95 2.34
C GLY A 135 18.41 -21.73 3.63
N ALA A 136 19.10 -21.10 4.57
CA ALA A 136 19.38 -21.65 5.89
C ALA A 136 18.36 -21.23 6.98
N ASN A 137 17.42 -20.37 6.65
CA ASN A 137 16.52 -19.75 7.61
C ASN A 137 15.10 -20.35 7.54
N THR A 138 14.47 -20.36 8.69
CA THR A 138 13.10 -20.87 8.86
C THR A 138 12.19 -19.73 9.31
N TYR A 139 11.04 -19.66 8.69
CA TYR A 139 10.04 -18.60 8.91
C TYR A 139 8.73 -19.20 9.40
N SER A 140 8.19 -18.63 10.46
CA SER A 140 6.99 -19.06 11.18
C SER A 140 5.85 -18.09 10.98
N LEU A 141 4.67 -18.58 10.57
CA LEU A 141 3.46 -17.75 10.48
C LEU A 141 3.07 -17.19 11.83
N LYS A 142 3.20 -17.97 12.89
CA LYS A 142 2.90 -17.55 14.26
C LYS A 142 3.80 -16.40 14.72
N GLU A 143 5.09 -16.43 14.37
CA GLU A 143 6.02 -15.34 14.68
C GLU A 143 5.67 -14.08 13.89
N MET A 144 5.42 -14.21 12.58
CA MET A 144 5.00 -13.09 11.73
C MET A 144 3.70 -12.45 12.21
N LEU A 145 2.72 -13.25 12.65
CA LEU A 145 1.42 -12.79 13.14
C LEU A 145 1.53 -11.97 14.44
N ASN A 146 2.51 -12.29 15.28
CA ASN A 146 2.72 -11.65 16.58
C ASN A 146 3.83 -10.60 16.55
N GLN A 147 4.46 -10.40 15.41
CA GLN A 147 5.51 -9.41 15.25
C GLN A 147 4.91 -8.00 15.30
N GLU A 148 5.44 -7.17 16.19
CA GLU A 148 5.29 -5.74 16.13
C GLU A 148 6.32 -5.23 15.15
N VAL A 149 5.86 -4.71 14.03
CA VAL A 149 6.75 -4.30 12.93
C VAL A 149 7.21 -2.88 13.16
N GLU A 150 8.44 -2.79 13.62
CA GLU A 150 9.22 -1.58 13.51
C GLU A 150 10.12 -1.65 12.26
N GLN A 151 10.56 -0.55 11.80
CA GLN A 151 11.33 -0.20 10.59
C GLN A 151 12.00 -1.34 9.81
N GLN A 152 12.86 -2.12 10.43
CA GLN A 152 13.70 -3.12 9.75
C GLN A 152 13.44 -4.56 10.22
N GLY A 153 12.53 -4.73 11.17
CA GLY A 153 12.30 -6.00 11.84
C GLY A 153 11.38 -6.97 11.12
N SER A 154 10.79 -6.62 9.97
CA SER A 154 9.79 -7.44 9.29
C SER A 154 10.32 -8.80 8.87
N LEU A 155 9.82 -9.88 9.49
CA LEU A 155 10.12 -11.25 9.08
C LEU A 155 9.58 -11.57 7.68
N ILE A 156 8.48 -10.97 7.28
CA ILE A 156 7.94 -11.12 5.92
C ILE A 156 8.90 -10.49 4.90
N TYR A 157 9.41 -9.30 5.19
CA TYR A 157 10.39 -8.66 4.33
C TYR A 157 11.69 -9.44 4.26
N GLN A 158 12.16 -9.96 5.39
CA GLN A 158 13.36 -10.81 5.43
C GLN A 158 13.18 -12.10 4.62
N TYR A 159 12.01 -12.72 4.71
CA TYR A 159 11.66 -13.87 3.89
C TYR A 159 11.78 -13.59 2.39
N PHE A 160 11.25 -12.46 1.92
CA PHE A 160 11.36 -12.04 0.53
C PHE A 160 12.79 -11.66 0.14
N LYS A 161 13.47 -10.95 1.02
CA LYS A 161 14.86 -10.52 0.81
C LYS A 161 15.80 -11.72 0.63
N GLU A 162 15.59 -12.77 1.39
CA GLU A 162 16.37 -14.00 1.25
C GLU A 162 16.07 -14.75 -0.05
N MET A 163 14.82 -14.75 -0.49
CA MET A 163 14.44 -15.37 -1.77
C MET A 163 15.01 -14.66 -2.98
N TYR A 164 14.98 -13.35 -3.00
CA TYR A 164 15.23 -12.57 -4.21
C TYR A 164 16.57 -11.84 -4.20
N GLY A 165 17.11 -11.50 -3.03
CA GLY A 165 18.28 -10.63 -2.95
C GLY A 165 18.03 -9.33 -3.72
N ASN A 166 19.06 -8.74 -4.26
CA ASN A 166 18.97 -7.50 -5.05
C ASN A 166 18.79 -7.72 -6.57
N ASN A 167 18.52 -8.95 -6.98
CA ASN A 167 18.53 -9.35 -8.40
C ASN A 167 17.17 -9.19 -9.08
N ALA A 168 16.12 -8.90 -8.33
CA ALA A 168 14.79 -8.76 -8.90
C ALA A 168 14.63 -7.40 -9.59
N THR A 169 14.17 -7.43 -10.82
CA THR A 169 13.83 -6.26 -11.62
C THR A 169 12.40 -6.41 -12.13
N GLY A 170 11.49 -5.49 -11.78
CA GLY A 170 10.14 -5.47 -12.31
C GLY A 170 9.02 -5.35 -11.28
N TYR A 171 7.82 -5.69 -11.69
CA TYR A 171 6.59 -5.50 -10.92
C TYR A 171 6.20 -6.80 -10.18
N TYR A 172 6.85 -7.06 -9.06
CA TYR A 172 6.67 -8.33 -8.35
C TYR A 172 5.75 -8.28 -7.12
N THR A 173 5.13 -7.13 -6.81
CA THR A 173 4.30 -6.97 -5.59
C THR A 173 3.16 -7.98 -5.53
N VAL A 174 2.36 -8.10 -6.59
CA VAL A 174 1.25 -9.07 -6.66
C VAL A 174 1.74 -10.50 -6.53
N PRO A 175 2.75 -10.97 -7.31
CA PRO A 175 3.29 -12.30 -7.16
C PRO A 175 3.82 -12.64 -5.77
N LEU A 176 4.43 -11.68 -5.08
CA LEU A 176 4.89 -11.90 -3.72
C LEU A 176 3.73 -12.07 -2.73
N MET A 177 2.70 -11.25 -2.87
CA MET A 177 1.48 -11.41 -2.07
C MET A 177 0.84 -12.78 -2.33
N ASP A 178 0.70 -13.19 -3.59
CA ASP A 178 0.14 -14.50 -3.96
C ASP A 178 0.99 -15.65 -3.44
N LEU A 179 2.32 -15.55 -3.57
CA LEU A 179 3.24 -16.54 -3.04
C LEU A 179 3.08 -16.71 -1.53
N PHE A 180 3.00 -15.61 -0.80
CA PHE A 180 2.84 -15.65 0.65
C PHE A 180 1.48 -16.23 1.06
N LEU A 181 0.41 -15.81 0.41
CA LEU A 181 -0.96 -16.22 0.75
C LEU A 181 -1.23 -17.65 0.32
N ASN A 182 -1.08 -17.94 -0.97
CA ASN A 182 -1.56 -19.16 -1.61
C ASN A 182 -0.45 -20.11 -2.01
N GLY A 183 0.82 -19.66 -1.98
CA GLY A 183 1.92 -20.37 -2.58
C GLY A 183 2.03 -20.08 -4.06
N TYR A 184 2.78 -20.93 -4.73
CA TYR A 184 3.03 -20.75 -6.15
C TYR A 184 1.74 -20.95 -6.97
N THR A 185 1.29 -19.93 -7.69
CA THR A 185 0.21 -20.05 -8.66
C THR A 185 0.76 -20.29 -10.08
N PRO A 186 0.06 -21.07 -10.92
CA PRO A 186 0.49 -21.28 -12.29
C PRO A 186 0.68 -20.00 -13.10
N LYS A 187 1.63 -20.02 -14.03
CA LYS A 187 2.02 -18.85 -14.83
C LYS A 187 0.87 -18.25 -15.66
N GLU A 188 -0.07 -19.09 -16.05
CA GLU A 188 -1.22 -18.70 -16.88
C GLU A 188 -2.12 -17.66 -16.19
N ASP A 189 -2.21 -17.75 -14.87
CA ASP A 189 -3.02 -16.83 -14.05
C ASP A 189 -2.24 -15.59 -13.59
N ARG A 190 -0.99 -15.45 -14.02
CA ARG A 190 -0.12 -14.37 -13.57
C ARG A 190 0.21 -13.41 -14.70
N LYS A 191 -0.02 -12.16 -14.47
CA LYS A 191 0.58 -11.08 -15.26
C LYS A 191 1.98 -10.72 -14.70
N THR A 192 2.87 -11.72 -14.62
CA THR A 192 4.18 -11.58 -13.99
C THR A 192 5.28 -12.24 -14.81
N ASN A 193 6.49 -11.73 -14.68
CA ASN A 193 7.67 -12.26 -15.33
C ASN A 193 8.44 -13.27 -14.46
N ILE A 194 7.92 -13.62 -13.27
CA ILE A 194 8.56 -14.63 -12.42
C ILE A 194 8.29 -16.00 -13.00
N GLU A 195 9.32 -16.72 -13.33
CA GLU A 195 9.27 -18.10 -13.77
C GLU A 195 9.51 -19.06 -12.58
N ASP A 196 9.08 -20.33 -12.72
CA ASP A 196 9.28 -21.35 -11.69
C ASP A 196 10.74 -21.55 -11.28
N LYS A 197 11.66 -21.37 -12.22
CA LYS A 197 13.10 -21.44 -11.97
C LYS A 197 13.63 -20.36 -11.04
N ASP A 198 12.92 -19.23 -10.97
CA ASP A 198 13.31 -18.07 -10.16
C ASP A 198 12.85 -18.22 -8.70
N LEU A 199 12.02 -19.23 -8.40
CA LEU A 199 11.53 -19.52 -7.07
C LEU A 199 12.34 -20.68 -6.46
N GLN A 200 12.78 -20.46 -5.23
CA GLN A 200 13.40 -21.55 -4.47
C GLN A 200 12.33 -22.65 -4.23
N PRO A 201 12.69 -23.92 -4.41
CA PRO A 201 11.74 -25.04 -4.24
C PRO A 201 11.03 -25.03 -2.88
N ASP A 202 11.75 -24.67 -1.83
CA ASP A 202 11.27 -24.67 -0.45
C ASP A 202 10.35 -23.48 -0.14
N ALA A 203 10.36 -22.45 -0.98
CA ALA A 203 9.49 -21.28 -0.86
C ALA A 203 8.10 -21.53 -1.45
N ARG A 204 7.88 -22.65 -2.11
CA ARG A 204 6.59 -23.02 -2.66
C ARG A 204 5.64 -23.44 -1.55
N GLY A 205 4.39 -23.00 -1.67
CA GLY A 205 3.36 -23.24 -0.68
C GLY A 205 3.16 -22.04 0.22
N GLY A 206 1.98 -21.44 0.14
CA GLY A 206 1.64 -20.24 0.89
C GLY A 206 1.54 -20.49 2.38
N PHE A 207 1.71 -19.44 3.14
CA PHE A 207 1.49 -19.47 4.59
C PHE A 207 0.00 -19.60 4.95
N LEU A 208 -0.89 -19.10 4.11
CA LEU A 208 -2.32 -19.00 4.38
C LEU A 208 -3.19 -19.92 3.50
N TYR A 209 -2.59 -20.75 2.69
CA TYR A 209 -3.31 -21.64 1.77
C TYR A 209 -4.39 -22.48 2.47
N GLY A 210 -4.07 -23.05 3.62
CA GLY A 210 -5.02 -23.85 4.40
C GLY A 210 -6.11 -23.03 5.11
N ILE A 211 -5.99 -21.70 5.13
CA ILE A 211 -6.89 -20.78 5.82
C ILE A 211 -7.84 -20.11 4.82
N ILE A 212 -7.29 -19.54 3.74
CA ILE A 212 -8.06 -18.75 2.78
C ILE A 212 -8.39 -19.50 1.49
N GLY A 213 -7.79 -20.68 1.28
CA GLY A 213 -7.96 -21.45 0.05
C GLY A 213 -7.25 -20.82 -1.15
N THR A 214 -7.74 -21.19 -2.36
CA THR A 214 -7.12 -20.77 -3.63
C THR A 214 -7.79 -19.56 -4.29
N LYS A 215 -8.72 -18.89 -3.61
CA LYS A 215 -9.40 -17.72 -4.18
C LYS A 215 -8.40 -16.57 -4.37
N PRO A 216 -8.38 -15.91 -5.54
CA PRO A 216 -7.54 -14.74 -5.75
C PRO A 216 -7.90 -13.64 -4.75
N GLN A 217 -6.90 -13.18 -3.99
CA GLN A 217 -7.05 -12.06 -3.06
C GLN A 217 -6.39 -10.79 -3.61
N THR A 218 -5.60 -10.93 -4.64
CA THR A 218 -4.73 -9.88 -5.19
C THR A 218 -5.08 -9.57 -6.63
N GLY A 219 -4.67 -8.40 -7.07
CA GLY A 219 -4.78 -8.02 -8.47
C GLY A 219 -4.03 -6.74 -8.79
N MET A 220 -4.06 -6.38 -10.07
CA MET A 220 -3.42 -5.19 -10.60
C MET A 220 -4.33 -4.47 -11.60
N GLN A 221 -4.32 -3.14 -11.54
CA GLN A 221 -5.05 -2.28 -12.46
C GLN A 221 -4.12 -1.19 -13.01
N SER A 222 -4.15 -0.97 -14.32
CA SER A 222 -3.46 0.16 -14.94
C SER A 222 -4.19 1.47 -14.64
N VAL A 223 -3.43 2.51 -14.33
CA VAL A 223 -3.93 3.85 -14.07
C VAL A 223 -3.96 4.66 -15.36
N SER A 224 -5.06 5.38 -15.55
CA SER A 224 -5.21 6.35 -16.64
C SER A 224 -5.36 7.78 -16.11
N SER A 225 -6.54 8.40 -16.23
CA SER A 225 -6.78 9.76 -15.81
C SER A 225 -6.88 9.88 -14.27
N LEU A 226 -6.67 11.10 -13.76
CA LEU A 226 -6.85 11.43 -12.34
C LEU A 226 -8.25 11.05 -11.83
N LYS A 227 -9.28 11.28 -12.64
CA LYS A 227 -10.66 10.91 -12.30
C LYS A 227 -10.79 9.39 -12.08
N LYS A 228 -10.28 8.58 -13.01
CA LYS A 228 -10.33 7.11 -12.88
C LYS A 228 -9.48 6.59 -11.73
N LEU A 229 -8.32 7.21 -11.48
CA LEU A 229 -7.53 6.90 -10.31
C LEU A 229 -8.32 7.15 -9.03
N GLY A 230 -8.96 8.31 -8.90
CA GLY A 230 -9.78 8.65 -7.75
C GLY A 230 -10.95 7.69 -7.55
N GLU A 231 -11.68 7.34 -8.64
CA GLU A 231 -12.78 6.36 -8.60
C GLU A 231 -12.29 4.97 -8.17
N SER A 232 -11.14 4.52 -8.67
CA SER A 232 -10.57 3.22 -8.30
C SER A 232 -10.13 3.18 -6.84
N LEU A 233 -9.42 4.20 -6.36
CA LEU A 233 -9.02 4.29 -4.95
C LEU A 233 -10.22 4.33 -4.02
N GLN A 234 -11.25 5.10 -4.37
CA GLN A 234 -12.50 5.14 -3.63
C GLN A 234 -13.15 3.76 -3.56
N HIS A 235 -13.22 3.04 -4.68
CA HIS A 235 -13.76 1.68 -4.72
C HIS A 235 -12.97 0.73 -3.83
N TYR A 236 -11.64 0.68 -3.96
CA TYR A 236 -10.82 -0.24 -3.18
C TYR A 236 -10.86 0.05 -1.69
N LEU A 237 -10.65 1.29 -1.29
CA LEU A 237 -10.62 1.67 0.12
C LEU A 237 -11.98 1.47 0.81
N SER A 238 -13.09 1.72 0.11
CA SER A 238 -14.44 1.49 0.64
C SER A 238 -14.81 0.02 0.77
N ASN A 239 -14.13 -0.87 0.04
CA ASN A 239 -14.39 -2.32 0.05
C ASN A 239 -13.30 -3.10 0.78
N ASN A 240 -12.60 -2.47 1.71
CA ASN A 240 -11.59 -3.10 2.56
C ASN A 240 -10.42 -3.73 1.80
N PHE A 241 -9.90 -3.02 0.80
CA PHE A 241 -8.64 -3.35 0.16
C PHE A 241 -7.52 -2.48 0.72
N VAL A 242 -6.31 -3.00 0.77
CA VAL A 242 -5.08 -2.22 0.82
C VAL A 242 -4.50 -2.13 -0.58
N VAL A 243 -3.92 -0.98 -0.91
CA VAL A 243 -3.49 -0.65 -2.27
C VAL A 243 -2.02 -0.29 -2.28
N CYS A 244 -1.32 -0.71 -3.30
CA CYS A 244 0.04 -0.28 -3.63
C CYS A 244 -0.02 0.57 -4.88
N LEU A 245 0.73 1.68 -4.89
CA LEU A 245 0.75 2.63 -5.99
C LEU A 245 2.12 2.61 -6.64
N SER A 246 2.17 2.23 -7.92
CA SER A 246 3.39 2.27 -8.71
C SER A 246 3.48 3.54 -9.52
N TYR A 247 4.65 4.14 -9.55
CA TYR A 247 4.95 5.32 -10.36
C TYR A 247 6.31 5.22 -11.04
N LYS A 248 6.49 6.03 -12.05
CA LYS A 248 7.72 6.11 -12.84
C LYS A 248 8.28 7.52 -12.84
N THR A 249 9.55 7.61 -12.55
CA THR A 249 10.37 8.81 -12.77
C THR A 249 11.15 8.70 -14.07
N PHE A 250 12.00 9.67 -14.35
CA PHE A 250 12.91 9.58 -15.50
C PHE A 250 13.90 8.42 -15.38
N SER A 251 14.28 8.06 -14.17
CA SER A 251 15.41 7.16 -13.90
C SER A 251 15.01 5.78 -13.36
N TYR A 252 13.83 5.65 -12.74
CA TYR A 252 13.41 4.39 -12.12
C TYR A 252 11.89 4.26 -12.00
N ASN A 253 11.46 3.01 -11.80
CA ASN A 253 10.12 2.70 -11.34
C ASN A 253 10.15 2.45 -9.83
N HIS A 254 9.12 2.90 -9.14
CA HIS A 254 8.99 2.72 -7.70
C HIS A 254 7.56 2.33 -7.33
N VAL A 255 7.41 1.71 -6.17
CA VAL A 255 6.12 1.35 -5.61
C VAL A 255 6.08 1.72 -4.13
N VAL A 256 4.95 2.26 -3.68
CA VAL A 256 4.69 2.67 -2.30
C VAL A 256 3.40 2.03 -1.81
N THR A 257 3.27 1.88 -0.48
CA THR A 257 2.03 1.41 0.12
C THR A 257 1.09 2.59 0.34
N LEU A 258 -0.13 2.50 -0.14
CA LEU A 258 -1.13 3.55 0.00
C LEU A 258 -2.04 3.23 1.19
N TRP A 259 -2.09 4.15 2.14
CA TRP A 259 -2.90 4.04 3.35
C TRP A 259 -4.15 4.92 3.34
N GLY A 260 -4.19 5.94 2.49
CA GLY A 260 -5.35 6.83 2.38
C GLY A 260 -5.39 7.60 1.07
N ALA A 261 -6.59 8.11 0.74
CA ALA A 261 -6.85 8.95 -0.43
C ALA A 261 -7.75 10.12 -0.05
N GLU A 262 -7.34 11.33 -0.43
CA GLU A 262 -7.96 12.60 -0.08
C GLU A 262 -8.72 13.18 -1.27
N TYR A 263 -9.94 13.60 -1.02
CA TYR A 263 -10.85 14.16 -2.02
C TYR A 263 -11.34 15.56 -1.60
N ASP A 264 -11.52 16.43 -2.58
CA ASP A 264 -12.21 17.71 -2.36
C ASP A 264 -13.73 17.55 -2.35
N GLU A 265 -14.45 18.65 -2.13
CA GLU A 265 -15.92 18.67 -2.11
C GLU A 265 -16.56 18.21 -3.42
N SER A 266 -15.86 18.30 -4.55
CA SER A 266 -16.33 17.82 -5.84
C SER A 266 -16.12 16.31 -6.04
N GLY A 267 -15.43 15.63 -5.10
CA GLY A 267 -15.06 14.25 -5.20
C GLY A 267 -13.81 14.01 -6.07
N LEU A 268 -13.06 15.05 -6.39
CA LEU A 268 -11.81 14.93 -7.12
C LEU A 268 -10.67 14.55 -6.17
N LEU A 269 -9.87 13.56 -6.55
CA LEU A 269 -8.67 13.16 -5.82
C LEU A 269 -7.66 14.31 -5.77
N ARG A 270 -7.17 14.65 -4.58
CA ARG A 270 -6.21 15.73 -4.34
C ARG A 270 -4.88 15.26 -3.81
N ALA A 271 -4.89 14.25 -2.95
CA ALA A 271 -3.66 13.70 -2.38
C ALA A 271 -3.83 12.23 -2.05
N VAL A 272 -2.70 11.57 -1.81
CA VAL A 272 -2.62 10.21 -1.27
C VAL A 272 -1.70 10.19 -0.06
N TYR A 273 -1.97 9.28 0.85
CA TYR A 273 -1.18 9.05 2.06
C TYR A 273 -0.48 7.69 1.91
N VAL A 274 0.83 7.71 2.00
CA VAL A 274 1.66 6.55 1.67
C VAL A 274 2.78 6.33 2.68
N THR A 275 3.31 5.11 2.70
CA THR A 275 4.63 4.82 3.26
C THR A 275 5.58 4.39 2.15
N ASP A 276 6.83 4.83 2.25
CA ASP A 276 7.85 4.68 1.22
C ASP A 276 9.09 3.97 1.77
N SER A 277 9.42 2.82 1.21
CA SER A 277 10.57 2.02 1.64
C SER A 277 11.93 2.68 1.37
N ASP A 278 11.97 3.78 0.62
CA ASP A 278 13.14 4.62 0.37
C ASP A 278 13.19 5.86 1.28
N ASP A 279 12.36 5.89 2.30
CA ASP A 279 12.33 6.95 3.29
C ASP A 279 13.51 6.84 4.28
N GLN A 280 14.70 6.94 3.74
CA GLN A 280 15.95 6.76 4.45
C GLN A 280 16.69 8.07 4.53
N ASP A 281 17.28 8.35 5.68
CA ASP A 281 18.28 9.38 5.80
C ASP A 281 19.53 9.01 4.97
N GLU A 282 20.02 9.90 4.11
CA GLU A 282 21.28 9.70 3.37
C GLU A 282 22.49 9.55 4.28
N THR A 283 22.41 10.04 5.49
CA THR A 283 23.46 9.90 6.48
C THR A 283 23.54 8.52 7.12
N GLY A 284 22.57 7.65 6.89
CA GLY A 284 22.52 6.28 7.37
C GLY A 284 22.29 6.16 8.88
N VAL A 285 21.77 7.21 9.54
CA VAL A 285 21.65 7.23 10.99
C VAL A 285 20.35 6.57 11.48
N GLU A 286 19.24 6.80 10.84
CA GLU A 286 17.97 6.12 11.14
C GLU A 286 17.01 6.20 9.95
N THR A 287 16.22 5.15 9.77
CA THR A 287 15.10 5.16 8.80
C THR A 287 13.87 5.65 9.53
N ASP A 288 13.23 6.68 8.99
CA ASP A 288 12.02 7.21 9.59
C ASP A 288 10.81 6.33 9.27
N VAL A 289 10.10 5.88 10.30
CA VAL A 289 8.75 5.35 10.13
C VAL A 289 7.79 6.53 10.11
N ALA A 290 7.28 6.81 8.94
CA ALA A 290 6.43 7.98 8.75
C ALA A 290 5.42 7.78 7.62
N MET A 291 4.24 8.37 7.78
CA MET A 291 3.29 8.51 6.69
C MET A 291 3.58 9.80 5.93
N LYS A 292 3.67 9.70 4.60
CA LYS A 292 3.84 10.84 3.70
C LYS A 292 2.53 11.20 3.03
N ARG A 293 2.32 12.49 2.79
CA ARG A 293 1.22 13.00 1.98
C ARG A 293 1.74 13.53 0.66
N TYR A 294 1.33 12.92 -0.44
CA TYR A 294 1.68 13.34 -1.78
C TYR A 294 0.49 13.94 -2.51
N VAL A 295 0.66 15.15 -3.05
CA VAL A 295 -0.34 15.78 -3.90
C VAL A 295 -0.41 15.06 -5.25
N VAL A 296 -1.62 14.82 -5.75
CA VAL A 296 -1.86 14.17 -7.04
C VAL A 296 -2.39 15.18 -8.04
N LYS A 297 -1.81 15.20 -9.23
CA LYS A 297 -2.21 16.07 -10.33
C LYS A 297 -2.57 15.26 -11.57
N GLY A 298 -3.51 15.76 -12.36
CA GLY A 298 -3.90 15.19 -13.65
C GLY A 298 -3.46 16.05 -14.81
N LYS A 299 -3.04 15.40 -15.90
CA LYS A 299 -2.78 16.06 -17.20
C LYS A 299 -3.31 15.18 -18.33
N GLY A 300 -4.45 15.57 -18.90
CA GLY A 300 -5.12 14.74 -19.91
C GLY A 300 -5.52 13.37 -19.33
N ASN A 301 -5.03 12.30 -19.94
CA ASN A 301 -5.29 10.93 -19.50
C ASN A 301 -4.19 10.37 -18.58
N LEU A 302 -3.41 11.23 -17.93
CA LEU A 302 -2.31 10.83 -17.05
C LEU A 302 -2.50 11.41 -15.65
N SER A 303 -1.97 10.70 -14.66
CA SER A 303 -1.94 11.11 -13.26
C SER A 303 -0.49 11.13 -12.75
N PHE A 304 -0.17 12.07 -11.88
CA PHE A 304 1.18 12.32 -11.38
C PHE A 304 1.17 12.57 -9.88
N LEU A 305 2.20 12.07 -9.19
CA LEU A 305 2.58 12.50 -7.83
C LEU A 305 3.44 13.75 -7.94
N SER A 306 3.04 14.85 -7.35
CA SER A 306 3.70 16.14 -7.61
C SER A 306 4.80 16.52 -6.62
N ASN A 307 4.84 15.93 -5.43
CA ASN A 307 5.84 16.30 -4.41
C ASN A 307 6.89 15.22 -4.16
N ALA A 308 6.74 14.06 -4.76
CA ALA A 308 7.58 12.90 -4.48
C ALA A 308 9.04 13.05 -4.96
N ILE A 309 9.34 13.93 -5.91
CA ILE A 309 10.66 13.93 -6.57
C ILE A 309 11.15 15.30 -6.98
N SER A 310 10.27 16.25 -7.26
CA SER A 310 10.64 17.63 -7.60
C SER A 310 9.43 18.55 -7.52
N GLU A 311 9.67 19.82 -7.30
CA GLU A 311 8.64 20.88 -7.46
C GLU A 311 8.23 21.08 -8.94
N GLU A 312 8.82 20.31 -9.86
CA GLU A 312 8.45 20.39 -11.26
C GLU A 312 7.01 19.98 -11.50
N ALA A 313 6.34 20.72 -12.35
CA ALA A 313 4.90 20.68 -12.58
C ALA A 313 4.32 19.32 -13.00
N ASN A 314 5.15 18.33 -13.33
CA ASN A 314 4.72 17.05 -13.86
C ASN A 314 4.96 15.85 -12.92
N GLY A 315 5.74 16.00 -11.83
CA GLY A 315 5.98 14.92 -10.85
C GLY A 315 6.29 13.55 -11.44
N ALA A 316 6.03 12.51 -10.65
CA ALA A 316 6.19 11.13 -11.08
C ALA A 316 4.88 10.59 -11.67
N ARG A 317 4.94 9.99 -12.85
CA ARG A 317 3.75 9.40 -13.50
C ARG A 317 3.30 8.16 -12.76
N ILE A 318 2.04 8.14 -12.33
CA ILE A 318 1.40 6.97 -11.74
C ILE A 318 1.06 5.97 -12.86
N ASN A 319 1.49 4.71 -12.72
CA ASN A 319 1.35 3.69 -13.75
C ASN A 319 0.25 2.68 -13.44
N SER A 320 0.24 2.17 -12.20
CA SER A 320 -0.66 1.09 -11.82
C SER A 320 -0.95 1.08 -10.32
N LEU A 321 -2.05 0.47 -9.97
CA LEU A 321 -2.40 0.06 -8.63
C LEU A 321 -2.26 -1.46 -8.54
N GLN A 322 -1.67 -1.95 -7.46
CA GLN A 322 -1.76 -3.34 -7.04
C GLN A 322 -2.57 -3.38 -5.75
N TYR A 323 -3.29 -4.45 -5.51
CA TYR A 323 -4.17 -4.50 -4.35
C TYR A 323 -4.23 -5.88 -3.72
N LEU A 324 -4.53 -5.87 -2.44
CA LEU A 324 -4.84 -7.05 -1.63
C LEU A 324 -6.19 -6.82 -0.94
N ARG A 325 -7.11 -7.77 -1.13
CA ARG A 325 -8.45 -7.75 -0.54
C ARG A 325 -8.41 -8.32 0.88
N PHE A 326 -9.14 -7.69 1.80
CA PHE A 326 -9.47 -8.31 3.07
C PHE A 326 -10.29 -9.58 2.83
N GLY A 327 -9.87 -10.71 3.39
CA GLY A 327 -10.57 -11.98 3.23
C GLY A 327 -11.93 -11.98 3.93
N GLY A 328 -12.94 -12.40 3.23
CA GLY A 328 -14.33 -12.53 3.67
C GLY A 328 -15.23 -12.52 2.45
N GLU A 329 -16.27 -13.33 2.42
CA GLU A 329 -17.29 -13.35 1.38
C GLU A 329 -18.09 -12.05 1.41
N ALA A 330 -17.57 -10.99 0.82
CA ALA A 330 -18.42 -9.94 0.33
C ALA A 330 -18.59 -10.21 -1.15
N ASP A 331 -19.78 -10.64 -1.52
CA ASP A 331 -20.18 -10.78 -2.90
C ASP A 331 -19.88 -9.49 -3.65
N LEU A 332 -18.86 -9.55 -4.47
CA LEU A 332 -18.76 -8.65 -5.60
C LEU A 332 -19.67 -9.27 -6.67
N GLU A 333 -20.94 -8.99 -6.59
CA GLU A 333 -21.79 -9.04 -7.79
C GLU A 333 -21.28 -7.96 -8.73
N ASP A 334 -20.96 -8.40 -9.95
CA ASP A 334 -20.46 -7.67 -11.11
C ASP A 334 -21.20 -6.37 -11.46
#